data_d68f0bf9dff650e4b2eccf4ce087c169
#
_entry.id   d68f0bf9dff650e4b2eccf4ce087c169
#
_cell.length_a   1.000
_cell.length_b   1.000
_cell.length_c   1.000
_cell.angle_alpha   90.00
_cell.angle_beta   90.00
_cell.angle_gamma   90.00
#
_symmetry.space_group_name_H-M   'P 1'
#
loop_
_entity.id
_entity.type
_entity.pdbx_description
1 polymer ?
#
loop_
_entity_poly.entity_id
_entity_poly.type
_entity_poly.pdbx_seq_one_letter_code
_entity_poly.pdbx_strand_id
1 'polypeptide(L)'
;MQQTNSDPKQGGLAGAMSWLDARFPATETFEYHMSRYYAPKNFNFFYYFGWLATFVLVNQLVTGIWLTMNYVPSGDAAFASVEYIMRDVEFGWLIRYLHSTGASAFFIVVFLHMYRALRYGSYRGPRELLWLIGMAIFIALMAEGFFGYLLPWGNMSYWGAQVIVSLVGAIPYVGPDLMEWVRGDFLMSEVALNRFFALHVVALPIVLLGLVFVHFVALHHVGSNNPDGIEIKKNKDENGVPKDGIPFHPYYTVHDIHATVVFLFLFCAVVFFAPEMGGYFIEKPNFEVANPLKTPEHIAPVWYYTPYYAMLRAATFPLFGLDAKFWGLVVMAAAVVIPVSYTHLTLPTTYTV
;
A
#
# COMPACT_ATOMS: atom_id res chain seq x y z
N MET A 1 0.62 13.52 -43.86
CA MET A 1 1.86 12.82 -43.47
C MET A 1 3.03 13.72 -43.81
N GLN A 2 3.51 14.53 -42.87
CA GLN A 2 4.76 15.27 -43.00
C GLN A 2 5.89 14.34 -42.59
N GLN A 3 6.76 13.98 -43.52
CA GLN A 3 8.02 13.33 -43.23
C GLN A 3 8.90 14.32 -42.50
N THR A 4 9.09 14.11 -41.20
CA THR A 4 10.12 14.79 -40.43
C THR A 4 11.49 14.20 -40.84
N ASN A 5 12.23 14.98 -41.65
CA ASN A 5 13.63 14.69 -41.94
C ASN A 5 14.42 14.66 -40.60
N SER A 6 14.73 13.48 -40.11
CA SER A 6 15.66 13.29 -39.04
C SER A 6 17.07 13.59 -39.53
N ASP A 7 17.65 14.67 -39.07
CA ASP A 7 19.03 15.04 -39.36
C ASP A 7 19.97 13.97 -38.74
N PRO A 8 20.77 13.22 -39.54
CA PRO A 8 21.52 12.06 -39.06
C PRO A 8 22.78 12.42 -38.24
N LYS A 9 22.94 13.69 -37.84
CA LYS A 9 24.15 14.17 -37.11
C LYS A 9 23.98 14.47 -35.62
N GLN A 10 22.86 14.16 -35.03
CA GLN A 10 22.72 14.28 -33.57
C GLN A 10 23.27 13.00 -32.90
N GLY A 11 24.54 12.98 -32.57
CA GLY A 11 25.16 11.91 -31.74
C GLY A 11 24.79 12.08 -30.26
N GLY A 12 24.93 10.99 -29.48
CA GLY A 12 24.68 11.01 -28.05
C GLY A 12 23.21 10.92 -27.63
N LEU A 13 22.88 11.46 -26.46
CA LEU A 13 21.55 11.35 -25.83
C LEU A 13 20.43 11.96 -26.69
N ALA A 14 20.71 13.09 -27.35
CA ALA A 14 19.73 13.74 -28.22
C ALA A 14 19.36 12.89 -29.43
N GLY A 15 20.32 12.19 -30.05
CA GLY A 15 20.04 11.26 -31.15
C GLY A 15 19.26 10.04 -30.70
N ALA A 16 19.55 9.52 -29.49
CA ALA A 16 18.78 8.42 -28.90
C ALA A 16 17.33 8.82 -28.60
N MET A 17 17.10 10.01 -28.08
CA MET A 17 15.76 10.55 -27.83
C MET A 17 14.98 10.76 -29.13
N SER A 18 15.61 11.36 -30.16
CA SER A 18 15.00 11.55 -31.47
C SER A 18 14.63 10.19 -32.11
N TRP A 19 15.48 9.18 -31.99
CA TRP A 19 15.21 7.83 -32.47
C TRP A 19 14.04 7.19 -31.74
N LEU A 20 13.94 7.39 -30.40
CA LEU A 20 12.83 6.90 -29.59
C LEU A 20 11.53 7.59 -29.96
N ASP A 21 11.52 8.93 -30.04
CA ASP A 21 10.32 9.74 -30.36
C ASP A 21 9.76 9.45 -31.74
N ALA A 22 10.61 9.08 -32.68
CA ALA A 22 10.16 8.66 -34.02
C ALA A 22 9.38 7.32 -34.01
N ARG A 23 9.44 6.53 -32.93
CA ARG A 23 8.83 5.20 -32.79
C ARG A 23 7.78 5.13 -31.69
N PHE A 24 8.03 5.86 -30.63
CA PHE A 24 7.16 6.00 -29.46
C PHE A 24 7.26 7.45 -28.97
N PRO A 25 6.15 8.22 -28.91
CA PRO A 25 6.17 9.66 -28.60
C PRO A 25 6.48 9.89 -27.11
N ALA A 26 7.69 9.51 -26.67
CA ALA A 26 8.10 9.56 -25.27
C ALA A 26 8.15 10.98 -24.73
N THR A 27 8.73 11.92 -25.50
CA THR A 27 8.82 13.34 -25.13
C THR A 27 7.42 13.95 -25.05
N GLU A 28 6.55 13.72 -26.02
CA GLU A 28 5.18 14.25 -26.01
C GLU A 28 4.37 13.68 -24.85
N THR A 29 4.51 12.38 -24.58
CA THR A 29 3.87 11.72 -23.45
C THR A 29 4.33 12.31 -22.11
N PHE A 30 5.64 12.50 -21.95
CA PHE A 30 6.19 13.15 -20.76
C PHE A 30 5.67 14.59 -20.60
N GLU A 31 5.73 15.38 -21.67
CA GLU A 31 5.21 16.75 -21.63
C GLU A 31 3.73 16.80 -21.27
N TYR A 32 2.90 15.94 -21.85
CA TYR A 32 1.47 15.88 -21.59
C TYR A 32 1.16 15.56 -20.12
N HIS A 33 1.84 14.58 -19.55
CA HIS A 33 1.55 14.12 -18.20
C HIS A 33 2.29 14.91 -17.11
N MET A 34 3.36 15.63 -17.43
CA MET A 34 4.22 16.29 -16.44
C MET A 34 4.27 17.82 -16.64
N SER A 35 4.72 18.29 -17.81
CA SER A 35 4.97 19.72 -18.01
C SER A 35 3.71 20.52 -18.37
N ARG A 36 2.76 19.89 -19.06
CA ARG A 36 1.44 20.47 -19.38
C ARG A 36 0.34 20.09 -18.40
N TYR A 37 0.68 19.26 -17.40
CA TYR A 37 -0.22 18.93 -16.30
C TYR A 37 -0.10 19.99 -15.21
N TYR A 38 -1.19 20.71 -14.94
CA TYR A 38 -1.24 21.75 -13.91
C TYR A 38 -1.76 21.16 -12.60
N ALA A 39 -1.00 21.39 -11.53
CA ALA A 39 -1.39 21.07 -10.17
C ALA A 39 -1.69 22.34 -9.37
N PRO A 40 -2.55 22.29 -8.33
CA PRO A 40 -2.79 23.42 -7.43
C PRO A 40 -1.50 23.97 -6.83
N LYS A 41 -1.35 25.30 -6.82
CA LYS A 41 -0.14 25.98 -6.31
C LYS A 41 0.02 25.96 -4.79
N ASN A 42 -1.03 25.57 -4.04
CA ASN A 42 -1.13 25.63 -2.58
C ASN A 42 -1.00 24.27 -1.89
N PHE A 43 -0.34 23.29 -2.51
CA PHE A 43 -0.06 22.03 -1.86
C PHE A 43 0.82 22.23 -0.62
N ASN A 44 0.49 21.50 0.45
CA ASN A 44 1.28 21.44 1.67
C ASN A 44 1.92 20.05 1.85
N PHE A 45 2.63 19.86 2.95
CA PHE A 45 3.33 18.63 3.31
C PHE A 45 2.52 17.33 3.09
N PHE A 46 1.21 17.33 3.35
CA PHE A 46 0.40 16.12 3.20
C PHE A 46 0.21 15.63 1.75
N TYR A 47 0.56 16.44 0.76
CA TYR A 47 0.41 16.05 -0.65
C TYR A 47 1.55 15.17 -1.16
N TYR A 48 2.69 15.10 -0.45
CA TYR A 48 3.82 14.25 -0.83
C TYR A 48 3.58 12.76 -0.55
N PHE A 49 2.66 12.40 0.34
CA PHE A 49 2.45 11.01 0.74
C PHE A 49 1.90 10.11 -0.37
N GLY A 50 1.26 10.65 -1.39
CA GLY A 50 0.87 9.87 -2.58
C GLY A 50 2.09 9.44 -3.40
N TRP A 51 3.04 10.34 -3.62
CA TRP A 51 4.31 10.03 -4.26
C TRP A 51 5.15 9.05 -3.42
N LEU A 52 5.29 9.32 -2.13
CA LEU A 52 6.03 8.44 -1.22
C LEU A 52 5.43 7.03 -1.14
N ALA A 53 4.11 6.89 -1.20
CA ALA A 53 3.47 5.57 -1.26
C ALA A 53 3.87 4.81 -2.53
N THR A 54 3.96 5.49 -3.69
CA THR A 54 4.47 4.89 -4.93
C THR A 54 5.94 4.50 -4.81
N PHE A 55 6.75 5.37 -4.21
CA PHE A 55 8.17 5.09 -3.98
C PHE A 55 8.37 3.85 -3.09
N VAL A 56 7.62 3.74 -1.99
CA VAL A 56 7.67 2.57 -1.11
C VAL A 56 7.13 1.31 -1.80
N LEU A 57 6.09 1.42 -2.64
CA LEU A 57 5.62 0.29 -3.44
C LEU A 57 6.74 -0.27 -4.33
N VAL A 58 7.51 0.60 -4.99
CA VAL A 58 8.67 0.17 -5.80
C VAL A 58 9.72 -0.51 -4.94
N ASN A 59 10.02 0.05 -3.74
CA ASN A 59 10.92 -0.61 -2.78
C ASN A 59 10.44 -2.02 -2.43
N GLN A 60 9.15 -2.17 -2.10
CA GLN A 60 8.59 -3.48 -1.73
C GLN A 60 8.67 -4.50 -2.88
N LEU A 61 8.38 -4.08 -4.11
CA LEU A 61 8.48 -4.95 -5.27
C LEU A 61 9.93 -5.40 -5.54
N VAL A 62 10.88 -4.46 -5.56
CA VAL A 62 12.28 -4.77 -5.84
C VAL A 62 12.87 -5.68 -4.75
N THR A 63 12.69 -5.32 -3.49
CA THR A 63 13.19 -6.11 -2.36
C THR A 63 12.48 -7.44 -2.22
N GLY A 64 11.17 -7.50 -2.48
CA GLY A 64 10.37 -8.72 -2.46
C GLY A 64 10.82 -9.72 -3.52
N ILE A 65 10.99 -9.28 -4.77
CA ILE A 65 11.50 -10.14 -5.86
C ILE A 65 12.89 -10.71 -5.49
N TRP A 66 13.76 -9.86 -4.93
CA TRP A 66 15.09 -10.32 -4.52
C TRP A 66 15.02 -11.37 -3.39
N LEU A 67 14.13 -11.18 -2.40
CA LEU A 67 13.94 -12.14 -1.31
C LEU A 67 13.46 -13.50 -1.83
N THR A 68 12.60 -13.55 -2.85
CA THR A 68 12.11 -14.82 -3.41
C THR A 68 13.20 -15.68 -4.03
N MET A 69 14.35 -15.11 -4.40
CA MET A 69 15.46 -15.88 -4.97
C MET A 69 16.09 -16.86 -3.97
N ASN A 70 15.94 -16.60 -2.67
CA ASN A 70 16.55 -17.41 -1.60
C ASN A 70 15.51 -17.94 -0.59
N TYR A 71 14.27 -17.49 -0.64
CA TYR A 71 13.21 -17.94 0.26
C TYR A 71 12.58 -19.26 -0.19
N VAL A 72 12.32 -20.16 0.75
CA VAL A 72 11.69 -21.48 0.49
C VAL A 72 10.34 -21.56 1.21
N PRO A 73 9.19 -21.59 0.50
CA PRO A 73 7.86 -21.60 1.11
C PRO A 73 7.43 -23.00 1.59
N SER A 74 8.16 -23.58 2.55
CA SER A 74 7.79 -24.87 3.16
C SER A 74 7.84 -24.79 4.70
N GLY A 75 7.07 -25.61 5.36
CA GLY A 75 6.97 -25.62 6.83
C GLY A 75 8.33 -25.85 7.51
N ASP A 76 9.15 -26.69 6.93
CA ASP A 76 10.46 -27.06 7.49
C ASP A 76 11.58 -26.07 7.12
N ALA A 77 11.47 -25.38 6.00
CA ALA A 77 12.56 -24.57 5.45
C ALA A 77 12.31 -23.06 5.45
N ALA A 78 11.07 -22.59 5.60
CA ALA A 78 10.75 -21.17 5.48
C ALA A 78 11.53 -20.32 6.48
N PHE A 79 11.47 -20.64 7.77
CA PHE A 79 12.22 -19.92 8.80
C PHE A 79 13.73 -20.00 8.56
N ALA A 80 14.24 -21.21 8.29
CA ALA A 80 15.67 -21.42 8.02
C ALA A 80 16.15 -20.65 6.79
N SER A 81 15.32 -20.52 5.73
CA SER A 81 15.68 -19.75 4.54
C SER A 81 15.74 -18.24 4.83
N VAL A 82 14.89 -17.71 5.73
CA VAL A 82 15.00 -16.33 6.19
C VAL A 82 16.27 -16.11 7.01
N GLU A 83 16.62 -17.04 7.91
CA GLU A 83 17.88 -16.99 8.66
C GLU A 83 19.09 -17.03 7.73
N TYR A 84 19.07 -17.90 6.70
CA TYR A 84 20.10 -17.96 5.67
C TYR A 84 20.24 -16.62 4.93
N ILE A 85 19.13 -15.99 4.53
CA ILE A 85 19.14 -14.66 3.91
C ILE A 85 19.79 -13.63 4.85
N MET A 86 19.46 -13.68 6.13
CA MET A 86 19.93 -12.70 7.12
C MET A 86 21.41 -12.83 7.45
N ARG A 87 21.97 -14.05 7.39
CA ARG A 87 23.32 -14.36 7.94
C ARG A 87 24.37 -14.68 6.88
N ASP A 88 23.98 -15.39 5.83
CA ASP A 88 24.91 -15.99 4.88
C ASP A 88 24.89 -15.33 3.50
N VAL A 89 23.75 -14.72 3.10
CA VAL A 89 23.64 -14.03 1.83
C VAL A 89 24.20 -12.61 1.96
N GLU A 90 25.12 -12.24 1.07
CA GLU A 90 25.74 -10.92 1.07
C GLU A 90 24.67 -9.82 0.91
N PHE A 91 24.65 -8.82 1.80
CA PHE A 91 23.61 -7.79 1.93
C PHE A 91 22.17 -8.30 2.15
N GLY A 92 21.99 -9.60 2.41
CA GLY A 92 20.66 -10.19 2.62
C GLY A 92 19.91 -9.56 3.79
N TRP A 93 20.59 -9.29 4.91
CA TRP A 93 20.05 -8.58 6.06
C TRP A 93 19.49 -7.19 5.68
N LEU A 94 20.21 -6.47 4.82
CA LEU A 94 19.78 -5.12 4.38
C LEU A 94 18.50 -5.20 3.55
N ILE A 95 18.45 -6.09 2.56
CA ILE A 95 17.28 -6.29 1.71
C ILE A 95 16.08 -6.75 2.55
N ARG A 96 16.30 -7.68 3.50
CA ARG A 96 15.26 -8.16 4.41
C ARG A 96 14.69 -7.03 5.27
N TYR A 97 15.54 -6.16 5.84
CA TYR A 97 15.08 -5.02 6.62
C TYR A 97 14.48 -3.91 5.75
N LEU A 98 14.98 -3.65 4.56
CA LEU A 98 14.34 -2.74 3.61
C LEU A 98 12.91 -3.20 3.27
N HIS A 99 12.67 -4.50 3.21
CA HIS A 99 11.34 -5.06 2.97
C HIS A 99 10.44 -4.99 4.20
N SER A 100 10.87 -5.49 5.35
CA SER A 100 10.06 -5.54 6.57
C SER A 100 9.78 -4.16 7.17
N THR A 101 10.81 -3.31 7.28
CA THR A 101 10.66 -1.90 7.69
C THR A 101 9.87 -1.12 6.63
N GLY A 102 10.10 -1.45 5.35
CA GLY A 102 9.34 -0.90 4.23
C GLY A 102 7.85 -1.18 4.31
N ALA A 103 7.43 -2.35 4.79
CA ALA A 103 6.01 -2.63 5.02
C ALA A 103 5.40 -1.66 6.05
N SER A 104 6.07 -1.44 7.18
CA SER A 104 5.66 -0.44 8.18
C SER A 104 5.65 0.99 7.60
N ALA A 105 6.69 1.37 6.84
CA ALA A 105 6.75 2.66 6.17
C ALA A 105 5.59 2.83 5.17
N PHE A 106 5.19 1.77 4.46
CA PHE A 106 4.09 1.80 3.53
C PHE A 106 2.77 2.15 4.23
N PHE A 107 2.46 1.48 5.35
CA PHE A 107 1.27 1.81 6.12
C PHE A 107 1.31 3.24 6.69
N ILE A 108 2.46 3.71 7.18
CA ILE A 108 2.61 5.10 7.65
C ILE A 108 2.26 6.09 6.54
N VAL A 109 2.87 5.95 5.36
CA VAL A 109 2.65 6.90 4.26
C VAL A 109 1.23 6.81 3.71
N VAL A 110 0.62 5.61 3.64
CA VAL A 110 -0.75 5.43 3.19
C VAL A 110 -1.75 6.00 4.19
N PHE A 111 -1.57 5.81 5.50
CA PHE A 111 -2.42 6.43 6.51
C PHE A 111 -2.38 7.96 6.44
N LEU A 112 -1.21 8.56 6.24
CA LEU A 112 -1.07 10.01 6.08
C LEU A 112 -1.67 10.49 4.75
N HIS A 113 -1.58 9.70 3.69
CA HIS A 113 -2.25 9.94 2.42
C HIS A 113 -3.77 9.92 2.56
N MET A 114 -4.33 8.94 3.25
CA MET A 114 -5.76 8.83 3.54
C MET A 114 -6.23 9.95 4.49
N TYR A 115 -5.45 10.27 5.53
CA TYR A 115 -5.73 11.38 6.43
C TYR A 115 -5.86 12.69 5.65
N ARG A 116 -4.95 12.97 4.70
CA ARG A 116 -5.04 14.13 3.83
C ARG A 116 -6.36 14.14 3.04
N ALA A 117 -6.74 12.99 2.47
CA ALA A 117 -7.97 12.89 1.69
C ALA A 117 -9.21 13.16 2.55
N LEU A 118 -9.27 12.64 3.77
CA LEU A 118 -10.36 12.90 4.72
C LEU A 118 -10.35 14.35 5.20
N ARG A 119 -9.19 14.90 5.56
CA ARG A 119 -9.05 16.26 6.10
C ARG A 119 -9.47 17.34 5.13
N TYR A 120 -9.17 17.16 3.84
CA TYR A 120 -9.47 18.15 2.80
C TYR A 120 -10.67 17.78 1.92
N GLY A 121 -11.42 16.74 2.26
CA GLY A 121 -12.60 16.32 1.51
C GLY A 121 -12.32 15.82 0.10
N SER A 122 -11.14 15.20 -0.12
CA SER A 122 -10.75 14.68 -1.44
C SER A 122 -11.56 13.45 -1.88
N TYR A 123 -12.49 12.97 -1.05
CA TYR A 123 -13.46 11.91 -1.35
C TYR A 123 -14.76 12.42 -1.96
N ARG A 124 -14.96 13.77 -2.00
CA ARG A 124 -16.17 14.40 -2.53
C ARG A 124 -16.10 14.59 -4.03
N GLY A 125 -17.26 14.81 -4.65
CA GLY A 125 -17.37 15.05 -6.08
C GLY A 125 -16.41 16.13 -6.60
N PRO A 126 -15.76 15.87 -7.73
CA PRO A 126 -15.89 14.76 -8.65
C PRO A 126 -14.88 13.60 -8.41
N ARG A 127 -14.38 13.41 -7.18
CA ARG A 127 -13.26 12.49 -6.83
C ARG A 127 -13.72 11.23 -6.12
N GLU A 128 -15.02 10.90 -6.15
CA GLU A 128 -15.59 9.72 -5.48
C GLU A 128 -14.94 8.43 -5.99
N LEU A 129 -14.86 8.27 -7.31
CA LEU A 129 -14.24 7.08 -7.90
C LEU A 129 -12.77 6.96 -7.54
N LEU A 130 -12.03 8.08 -7.51
CA LEU A 130 -10.64 8.13 -7.08
C LEU A 130 -10.49 7.62 -5.64
N TRP A 131 -11.38 8.03 -4.75
CA TRP A 131 -11.43 7.57 -3.36
C TRP A 131 -11.75 6.08 -3.26
N LEU A 132 -12.76 5.60 -4.00
CA LEU A 132 -13.15 4.18 -3.99
C LEU A 132 -12.01 3.26 -4.48
N ILE A 133 -11.30 3.66 -5.54
CA ILE A 133 -10.11 2.92 -6.00
C ILE A 133 -9.02 2.95 -4.92
N GLY A 134 -8.80 4.11 -4.27
CA GLY A 134 -7.86 4.23 -3.15
C GLY A 134 -8.20 3.31 -1.97
N MET A 135 -9.48 3.16 -1.64
CA MET A 135 -9.93 2.21 -0.61
C MET A 135 -9.74 0.76 -1.04
N ALA A 136 -9.93 0.43 -2.32
CA ALA A 136 -9.63 -0.90 -2.84
C ALA A 136 -8.12 -1.21 -2.75
N ILE A 137 -7.25 -0.23 -3.06
CA ILE A 137 -5.79 -0.34 -2.85
C ILE A 137 -5.49 -0.60 -1.38
N PHE A 138 -6.12 0.15 -0.47
CA PHE A 138 -5.89 -0.02 0.96
C PHE A 138 -6.29 -1.40 1.47
N ILE A 139 -7.43 -1.94 1.03
CA ILE A 139 -7.87 -3.31 1.37
C ILE A 139 -6.89 -4.36 0.81
N ALA A 140 -6.47 -4.19 -0.45
CA ALA A 140 -5.48 -5.08 -1.06
C ALA A 140 -4.13 -5.01 -0.33
N LEU A 141 -3.69 -3.81 0.11
CA LEU A 141 -2.48 -3.62 0.90
C LEU A 141 -2.58 -4.28 2.28
N MET A 142 -3.75 -4.22 2.94
CA MET A 142 -3.97 -4.95 4.20
C MET A 142 -3.83 -6.47 3.99
N ALA A 143 -4.41 -7.02 2.92
CA ALA A 143 -4.26 -8.43 2.60
C ALA A 143 -2.79 -8.77 2.28
N GLU A 144 -2.11 -7.93 1.51
CA GLU A 144 -0.69 -8.07 1.14
C GLU A 144 0.20 -8.12 2.38
N GLY A 145 0.02 -7.17 3.30
CA GLY A 145 0.77 -7.13 4.56
C GLY A 145 0.53 -8.37 5.43
N PHE A 146 -0.71 -8.85 5.49
CA PHE A 146 -1.06 -10.05 6.26
C PHE A 146 -0.42 -11.32 5.68
N PHE A 147 -0.53 -11.52 4.38
CA PHE A 147 0.06 -12.69 3.74
C PHE A 147 1.58 -12.68 3.83
N GLY A 148 2.22 -11.52 3.65
CA GLY A 148 3.67 -11.38 3.79
C GLY A 148 4.16 -11.61 5.22
N TYR A 149 3.37 -11.23 6.22
CA TYR A 149 3.73 -11.42 7.62
C TYR A 149 3.83 -12.90 8.03
N LEU A 150 3.05 -13.80 7.42
CA LEU A 150 3.13 -15.24 7.69
C LEU A 150 4.42 -15.86 7.15
N LEU A 151 4.97 -15.36 6.03
CA LEU A 151 6.04 -16.04 5.27
C LEU A 151 7.31 -16.34 6.07
N PRO A 152 7.79 -15.50 7.02
CA PRO A 152 8.94 -15.84 7.83
C PRO A 152 8.77 -17.12 8.66
N TRP A 153 7.55 -17.59 8.86
CA TRP A 153 7.22 -18.78 9.66
C TRP A 153 7.81 -18.73 11.07
N GLY A 154 7.89 -17.51 11.62
CA GLY A 154 8.23 -17.27 13.03
C GLY A 154 7.05 -17.56 13.94
N ASN A 155 7.32 -17.72 15.23
CA ASN A 155 6.28 -18.13 16.18
C ASN A 155 5.13 -17.11 16.31
N MET A 156 5.44 -15.79 16.28
CA MET A 156 4.39 -14.76 16.31
C MET A 156 3.60 -14.71 15.00
N SER A 157 4.26 -14.79 13.83
CA SER A 157 3.58 -14.77 12.53
C SER A 157 2.66 -15.97 12.34
N TYR A 158 3.08 -17.15 12.80
CA TYR A 158 2.27 -18.37 12.79
C TYR A 158 1.01 -18.22 13.65
N TRP A 159 1.18 -17.84 14.93
CA TRP A 159 0.05 -17.71 15.86
C TRP A 159 -0.83 -16.50 15.53
N GLY A 160 -0.25 -15.40 15.04
CA GLY A 160 -1.01 -14.26 14.52
C GLY A 160 -1.91 -14.64 13.37
N ALA A 161 -1.39 -15.39 12.40
CA ALA A 161 -2.17 -15.92 11.28
C ALA A 161 -3.25 -16.91 11.75
N GLN A 162 -2.93 -17.79 12.69
CA GLN A 162 -3.88 -18.71 13.30
C GLN A 162 -5.09 -17.97 13.91
N VAL A 163 -4.83 -16.87 14.63
CA VAL A 163 -5.88 -16.02 15.22
C VAL A 163 -6.71 -15.33 14.14
N ILE A 164 -6.07 -14.67 13.17
CA ILE A 164 -6.76 -13.91 12.12
C ILE A 164 -7.63 -14.83 11.27
N VAL A 165 -7.10 -15.96 10.81
CA VAL A 165 -7.88 -16.94 10.03
C VAL A 165 -9.00 -17.55 10.87
N SER A 166 -8.82 -17.69 12.21
CA SER A 166 -9.89 -18.15 13.09
C SER A 166 -11.11 -17.20 13.13
N LEU A 167 -10.95 -15.94 12.75
CA LEU A 167 -12.07 -14.99 12.68
C LEU A 167 -13.04 -15.35 11.54
N VAL A 168 -12.53 -15.92 10.46
CA VAL A 168 -13.36 -16.44 9.36
C VAL A 168 -14.35 -17.49 9.87
N GLY A 169 -13.92 -18.33 10.83
CA GLY A 169 -14.77 -19.34 11.46
C GLY A 169 -15.97 -18.77 12.24
N ALA A 170 -16.00 -17.46 12.53
CA ALA A 170 -17.14 -16.80 13.16
C ALA A 170 -18.30 -16.50 12.20
N ILE A 171 -18.10 -16.63 10.88
CA ILE A 171 -19.13 -16.43 9.88
C ILE A 171 -20.15 -17.57 9.99
N PRO A 172 -21.45 -17.27 10.17
CA PRO A 172 -22.47 -18.30 10.30
C PRO A 172 -22.51 -19.23 9.07
N TYR A 173 -22.76 -20.51 9.31
CA TYR A 173 -22.95 -21.62 8.34
C TYR A 173 -21.67 -22.01 7.57
N VAL A 174 -20.98 -21.09 6.95
CA VAL A 174 -19.83 -21.37 6.05
C VAL A 174 -18.47 -21.15 6.69
N GLY A 175 -18.45 -20.47 7.84
CA GLY A 175 -17.19 -20.03 8.48
C GLY A 175 -16.25 -21.15 8.86
N PRO A 176 -16.71 -22.22 9.54
CA PRO A 176 -15.83 -23.33 9.95
C PRO A 176 -15.14 -24.00 8.74
N ASP A 177 -15.89 -24.35 7.70
CA ASP A 177 -15.36 -25.01 6.52
C ASP A 177 -14.38 -24.09 5.74
N LEU A 178 -14.74 -22.81 5.63
CA LEU A 178 -13.88 -21.81 4.99
C LEU A 178 -12.58 -21.59 5.77
N MET A 179 -12.66 -21.55 7.09
CA MET A 179 -11.48 -21.41 7.97
C MET A 179 -10.54 -22.60 7.79
N GLU A 180 -11.04 -23.84 7.80
CA GLU A 180 -10.25 -25.04 7.59
C GLU A 180 -9.65 -25.07 6.18
N TRP A 181 -10.45 -24.71 5.17
CA TRP A 181 -9.93 -24.57 3.81
C TRP A 181 -8.78 -23.56 3.70
N VAL A 182 -8.88 -22.39 4.34
CA VAL A 182 -7.81 -21.38 4.33
C VAL A 182 -6.55 -21.90 5.01
N ARG A 183 -6.69 -22.57 6.16
CA ARG A 183 -5.58 -23.17 6.91
C ARG A 183 -4.94 -24.36 6.21
N GLY A 184 -5.72 -25.06 5.39
CA GLY A 184 -5.32 -26.31 4.74
C GLY A 184 -5.29 -27.51 5.67
N ASP A 185 -5.57 -27.32 6.96
CA ASP A 185 -5.67 -28.32 8.03
C ASP A 185 -6.40 -27.70 9.23
N PHE A 186 -6.51 -28.45 10.33
CA PHE A 186 -7.05 -27.98 11.60
C PHE A 186 -6.28 -26.78 12.17
N LEU A 187 -4.97 -26.76 12.02
CA LEU A 187 -4.08 -25.62 12.33
C LEU A 187 -3.50 -25.02 11.03
N MET A 188 -2.84 -23.88 11.13
CA MET A 188 -2.10 -23.31 10.00
C MET A 188 -1.05 -24.32 9.51
N SER A 189 -1.17 -24.71 8.25
CA SER A 189 -0.35 -25.74 7.64
C SER A 189 0.58 -25.18 6.57
N GLU A 190 1.48 -26.01 6.09
CA GLU A 190 2.33 -25.73 4.93
C GLU A 190 1.52 -25.39 3.67
N VAL A 191 0.31 -25.96 3.53
CA VAL A 191 -0.60 -25.64 2.43
C VAL A 191 -1.03 -24.18 2.48
N ALA A 192 -1.33 -23.66 3.68
CA ALA A 192 -1.65 -22.25 3.86
C ALA A 192 -0.43 -21.36 3.58
N LEU A 193 0.75 -21.75 4.05
CA LEU A 193 2.00 -21.03 3.78
C LEU A 193 2.24 -20.89 2.27
N ASN A 194 2.08 -21.96 1.52
CA ASN A 194 2.28 -21.97 0.07
C ASN A 194 1.24 -21.11 -0.67
N ARG A 195 -0.03 -21.18 -0.26
CA ARG A 195 -1.09 -20.31 -0.80
C ARG A 195 -0.81 -18.84 -0.53
N PHE A 196 -0.40 -18.49 0.69
CA PHE A 196 -0.11 -17.12 1.06
C PHE A 196 1.15 -16.60 0.36
N PHE A 197 2.13 -17.45 0.15
CA PHE A 197 3.29 -17.13 -0.69
C PHE A 197 2.87 -16.76 -2.13
N ALA A 198 2.05 -17.59 -2.76
CA ALA A 198 1.57 -17.33 -4.13
C ALA A 198 0.73 -16.04 -4.21
N LEU A 199 -0.11 -15.79 -3.22
CA LEU A 199 -0.93 -14.57 -3.15
C LEU A 199 -0.06 -13.33 -2.92
N HIS A 200 0.90 -13.37 -2.00
CA HIS A 200 1.78 -12.24 -1.66
C HIS A 200 2.79 -11.93 -2.76
N VAL A 201 3.36 -12.93 -3.42
CA VAL A 201 4.43 -12.70 -4.42
C VAL A 201 3.89 -12.41 -5.81
N VAL A 202 2.70 -12.92 -6.15
CA VAL A 202 2.17 -12.83 -7.52
C VAL A 202 0.83 -12.12 -7.57
N ALA A 203 -0.19 -12.67 -6.94
CA ALA A 203 -1.57 -12.22 -7.19
C ALA A 203 -1.83 -10.80 -6.70
N LEU A 204 -1.53 -10.51 -5.45
CA LEU A 204 -1.78 -9.18 -4.87
C LEU A 204 -0.87 -8.08 -5.42
N PRO A 205 0.43 -8.30 -5.65
CA PRO A 205 1.26 -7.30 -6.34
C PRO A 205 0.71 -6.92 -7.72
N ILE A 206 0.23 -7.87 -8.51
CA ILE A 206 -0.40 -7.59 -9.81
C ILE A 206 -1.69 -6.76 -9.62
N VAL A 207 -2.54 -7.14 -8.66
CA VAL A 207 -3.76 -6.39 -8.33
C VAL A 207 -3.43 -4.97 -7.87
N LEU A 208 -2.45 -4.81 -6.97
CA LEU A 208 -2.01 -3.51 -6.47
C LEU A 208 -1.48 -2.63 -7.60
N LEU A 209 -0.61 -3.16 -8.46
CA LEU A 209 -0.10 -2.41 -9.61
C LEU A 209 -1.22 -1.96 -10.56
N GLY A 210 -2.16 -2.85 -10.86
CA GLY A 210 -3.33 -2.52 -11.68
C GLY A 210 -4.20 -1.43 -11.04
N LEU A 211 -4.51 -1.55 -9.76
CA LEU A 211 -5.29 -0.56 -9.03
C LEU A 211 -4.58 0.79 -8.93
N VAL A 212 -3.27 0.80 -8.65
CA VAL A 212 -2.46 2.03 -8.59
C VAL A 212 -2.43 2.70 -9.95
N PHE A 213 -2.26 1.95 -11.04
CA PHE A 213 -2.33 2.48 -12.39
C PHE A 213 -3.68 3.18 -12.66
N VAL A 214 -4.80 2.51 -12.37
CA VAL A 214 -6.15 3.08 -12.54
C VAL A 214 -6.36 4.28 -11.61
N HIS A 215 -5.79 4.26 -10.39
CA HIS A 215 -5.82 5.38 -9.45
C HIS A 215 -5.14 6.63 -10.04
N PHE A 216 -3.98 6.47 -10.66
CA PHE A 216 -3.30 7.57 -11.35
C PHE A 216 -4.08 8.08 -12.56
N VAL A 217 -4.66 7.19 -13.37
CA VAL A 217 -5.52 7.59 -14.51
C VAL A 217 -6.70 8.41 -14.01
N ALA A 218 -7.38 7.96 -12.96
CA ALA A 218 -8.49 8.69 -12.36
C ALA A 218 -8.04 10.05 -11.79
N LEU A 219 -6.88 10.11 -11.12
CA LEU A 219 -6.32 11.35 -10.61
C LEU A 219 -6.04 12.36 -11.72
N HIS A 220 -5.43 11.94 -12.82
CA HIS A 220 -5.15 12.83 -13.96
C HIS A 220 -6.44 13.34 -14.60
N HIS A 221 -7.48 12.50 -14.66
CA HIS A 221 -8.77 12.88 -15.22
C HIS A 221 -9.46 13.97 -14.39
N VAL A 222 -9.63 13.75 -13.09
CA VAL A 222 -10.36 14.71 -12.21
C VAL A 222 -9.47 15.83 -11.68
N GLY A 223 -8.18 15.62 -11.54
CA GLY A 223 -7.22 16.52 -10.92
C GLY A 223 -7.19 16.41 -9.39
N SER A 224 -6.07 16.84 -8.81
CA SER A 224 -5.89 16.84 -7.36
C SER A 224 -6.76 17.90 -6.68
N ASN A 225 -7.30 17.57 -5.51
CA ASN A 225 -7.87 18.56 -4.59
C ASN A 225 -6.74 19.39 -3.94
N ASN A 226 -7.09 20.46 -3.23
CA ASN A 226 -6.13 21.30 -2.51
C ASN A 226 -6.73 21.75 -1.16
N PRO A 227 -5.93 22.35 -0.25
CA PRO A 227 -6.39 22.75 1.08
C PRO A 227 -7.57 23.70 1.09
N ASP A 228 -7.69 24.57 0.08
CA ASP A 228 -8.73 25.59 -0.01
C ASP A 228 -9.96 25.13 -0.81
N GLY A 229 -9.94 23.90 -1.36
CA GLY A 229 -11.03 23.33 -2.15
C GLY A 229 -11.25 24.00 -3.51
N ILE A 230 -10.29 24.73 -4.04
CA ILE A 230 -10.39 25.45 -5.32
C ILE A 230 -10.33 24.44 -6.48
N GLU A 231 -11.33 24.44 -7.34
CA GLU A 231 -11.36 23.62 -8.56
C GLU A 231 -10.58 24.34 -9.69
N ILE A 232 -9.26 24.13 -9.74
CA ILE A 232 -8.36 24.84 -10.67
C ILE A 232 -8.73 24.62 -12.14
N LYS A 233 -9.31 23.48 -12.48
CA LYS A 233 -9.73 23.19 -13.86
C LYS A 233 -10.91 24.05 -14.33
N LYS A 234 -11.67 24.63 -13.41
CA LYS A 234 -12.81 25.53 -13.71
C LYS A 234 -12.40 27.00 -13.73
N ASN A 235 -11.31 27.39 -13.05
CA ASN A 235 -10.84 28.76 -12.96
C ASN A 235 -9.60 28.95 -13.85
N LYS A 236 -9.83 29.28 -15.12
CA LYS A 236 -8.81 29.46 -16.14
C LYS A 236 -8.73 30.90 -16.64
N ASP A 237 -7.56 31.28 -17.14
CA ASP A 237 -7.37 32.54 -17.87
C ASP A 237 -7.87 32.45 -19.34
N GLU A 238 -7.67 33.53 -20.09
CA GLU A 238 -8.07 33.63 -21.52
C GLU A 238 -7.34 32.62 -22.42
N ASN A 239 -6.16 32.14 -21.97
CA ASN A 239 -5.34 31.17 -22.70
C ASN A 239 -5.65 29.73 -22.27
N GLY A 240 -6.64 29.52 -21.38
CA GLY A 240 -6.99 28.22 -20.84
C GLY A 240 -6.07 27.69 -19.75
N VAL A 241 -5.17 28.51 -19.20
CA VAL A 241 -4.26 28.17 -18.13
C VAL A 241 -4.95 28.33 -16.78
N PRO A 242 -4.90 27.37 -15.87
CA PRO A 242 -5.48 27.48 -14.53
C PRO A 242 -4.81 28.60 -13.71
N LYS A 243 -5.60 29.58 -13.24
CA LYS A 243 -5.10 30.74 -12.47
C LYS A 243 -4.48 30.36 -11.13
N ASP A 244 -4.96 29.28 -10.51
CA ASP A 244 -4.48 28.74 -9.23
C ASP A 244 -3.68 27.45 -9.40
N GLY A 245 -3.18 27.20 -10.60
CA GLY A 245 -2.34 26.05 -10.95
C GLY A 245 -0.94 26.48 -11.38
N ILE A 246 -0.02 25.55 -11.21
CA ILE A 246 1.33 25.62 -11.78
C ILE A 246 1.64 24.31 -12.52
N PRO A 247 2.50 24.33 -13.57
CA PRO A 247 2.95 23.07 -14.18
C PRO A 247 3.59 22.17 -13.14
N PHE A 248 3.23 20.88 -13.16
CA PHE A 248 3.76 19.91 -12.21
C PHE A 248 5.28 19.79 -12.34
N HIS A 249 5.76 19.59 -13.55
CA HIS A 249 7.20 19.62 -13.82
C HIS A 249 7.65 21.03 -14.29
N PRO A 250 8.75 21.58 -13.76
CA PRO A 250 9.70 20.97 -12.79
C PRO A 250 9.33 21.19 -11.31
N TYR A 251 8.38 22.07 -11.00
CA TYR A 251 8.15 22.54 -9.63
C TYR A 251 7.86 21.38 -8.64
N TYR A 252 6.78 20.64 -8.84
CA TYR A 252 6.44 19.53 -7.93
C TYR A 252 7.36 18.32 -8.08
N THR A 253 7.96 18.11 -9.23
CA THR A 253 8.98 17.08 -9.40
C THR A 253 10.17 17.32 -8.46
N VAL A 254 10.64 18.56 -8.32
CA VAL A 254 11.71 18.91 -7.37
C VAL A 254 11.25 18.72 -5.92
N HIS A 255 10.02 19.08 -5.60
CA HIS A 255 9.46 18.88 -4.27
C HIS A 255 9.29 17.39 -3.92
N ASP A 256 8.88 16.56 -4.85
CA ASP A 256 8.76 15.12 -4.66
C ASP A 256 10.14 14.47 -4.44
N ILE A 257 11.17 14.91 -5.19
CA ILE A 257 12.55 14.48 -4.96
C ILE A 257 13.04 14.89 -3.56
N HIS A 258 12.76 16.13 -3.15
CA HIS A 258 13.11 16.60 -1.80
C HIS A 258 12.41 15.76 -0.72
N ALA A 259 11.10 15.51 -0.85
CA ALA A 259 10.36 14.66 0.06
C ALA A 259 10.93 13.24 0.12
N THR A 260 11.34 12.69 -1.04
CA THR A 260 11.99 11.38 -1.12
C THR A 260 13.33 11.35 -0.37
N VAL A 261 14.17 12.40 -0.51
CA VAL A 261 15.45 12.48 0.22
C VAL A 261 15.23 12.52 1.74
N VAL A 262 14.28 13.33 2.21
CA VAL A 262 13.93 13.41 3.64
C VAL A 262 13.39 12.06 4.13
N PHE A 263 12.50 11.44 3.36
CA PHE A 263 11.97 10.11 3.68
C PHE A 263 13.09 9.06 3.75
N LEU A 264 13.98 9.03 2.76
CA LEU A 264 15.11 8.09 2.73
C LEU A 264 16.05 8.28 3.92
N PHE A 265 16.32 9.52 4.31
CA PHE A 265 17.12 9.78 5.50
C PHE A 265 16.51 9.14 6.76
N LEU A 266 15.21 9.34 6.99
CA LEU A 266 14.51 8.76 8.13
C LEU A 266 14.38 7.22 7.99
N PHE A 267 14.04 6.74 6.81
CA PHE A 267 13.88 5.31 6.52
C PHE A 267 15.19 4.55 6.71
N CYS A 268 16.30 5.05 6.16
CA CYS A 268 17.62 4.47 6.36
C CYS A 268 18.05 4.54 7.83
N ALA A 269 17.75 5.62 8.54
CA ALA A 269 18.03 5.68 9.98
C ALA A 269 17.34 4.54 10.75
N VAL A 270 16.09 4.24 10.42
CA VAL A 270 15.38 3.10 11.03
C VAL A 270 16.00 1.78 10.59
N VAL A 271 16.21 1.56 9.28
CA VAL A 271 16.75 0.30 8.74
C VAL A 271 18.13 -0.04 9.34
N PHE A 272 19.01 0.96 9.50
CA PHE A 272 20.37 0.72 9.97
C PHE A 272 20.50 0.70 11.50
N PHE A 273 19.66 1.41 12.24
CA PHE A 273 19.85 1.58 13.68
C PHE A 273 18.73 0.98 14.55
N ALA A 274 17.52 0.82 14.01
CA ALA A 274 16.38 0.32 14.77
C ALA A 274 15.35 -0.44 13.91
N PRO A 275 15.75 -1.46 13.09
CA PRO A 275 14.85 -2.08 12.11
C PRO A 275 13.65 -2.78 12.72
N GLU A 276 13.75 -3.18 13.98
CA GLU A 276 12.67 -3.85 14.73
C GLU A 276 11.80 -2.86 15.52
N MET A 277 12.25 -1.61 15.64
CA MET A 277 11.59 -0.55 16.43
C MET A 277 11.13 -1.02 17.81
N GLY A 278 12.03 -1.73 18.54
CA GLY A 278 11.75 -2.25 19.87
C GLY A 278 10.65 -3.32 19.93
N GLY A 279 10.38 -4.00 18.84
CA GLY A 279 9.33 -5.01 18.72
C GLY A 279 8.01 -4.52 18.14
N TYR A 280 7.92 -3.24 17.71
CA TYR A 280 6.73 -2.72 17.04
C TYR A 280 6.67 -3.12 15.56
N PHE A 281 7.83 -3.25 14.89
CA PHE A 281 7.90 -3.64 13.49
C PHE A 281 8.13 -5.14 13.31
N ILE A 282 8.97 -5.73 14.16
CA ILE A 282 9.19 -7.18 14.24
C ILE A 282 9.22 -7.58 15.70
N GLU A 283 8.27 -8.40 16.11
CA GLU A 283 8.12 -8.84 17.50
C GLU A 283 9.16 -9.91 17.86
N LYS A 284 9.63 -9.91 19.12
CA LYS A 284 10.64 -10.86 19.62
C LYS A 284 10.31 -12.34 19.34
N PRO A 285 9.06 -12.84 19.54
CA PRO A 285 8.77 -14.24 19.26
C PRO A 285 8.88 -14.62 17.77
N ASN A 286 8.99 -13.64 16.87
CA ASN A 286 9.21 -13.91 15.45
C ASN A 286 10.66 -14.26 15.08
N PHE A 287 11.58 -14.17 16.04
CA PHE A 287 12.94 -14.69 15.93
C PHE A 287 13.07 -16.14 16.43
N GLU A 288 11.95 -16.77 16.82
CA GLU A 288 11.85 -18.20 17.13
C GLU A 288 11.04 -18.87 16.01
N VAL A 289 11.44 -20.10 15.62
CA VAL A 289 10.69 -20.90 14.65
C VAL A 289 9.27 -21.18 15.14
N ALA A 290 8.30 -21.22 14.24
CA ALA A 290 6.91 -21.54 14.55
C ALA A 290 6.79 -22.87 15.34
N ASN A 291 6.13 -22.82 16.48
CA ASN A 291 5.88 -23.98 17.31
C ASN A 291 4.37 -24.10 17.60
N PRO A 292 3.66 -25.05 16.98
CA PRO A 292 2.22 -25.27 17.21
C PRO A 292 1.85 -25.63 18.65
N LEU A 293 2.83 -26.05 19.46
CA LEU A 293 2.62 -26.47 20.86
C LEU A 293 3.00 -25.37 21.86
N LYS A 294 3.59 -24.25 21.40
CA LYS A 294 4.05 -23.17 22.29
C LYS A 294 3.46 -21.82 21.82
N THR A 295 2.32 -21.46 22.39
CA THR A 295 1.69 -20.15 22.13
C THR A 295 2.54 -19.01 22.76
N PRO A 296 2.80 -17.92 22.05
CA PRO A 296 3.40 -16.72 22.65
C PRO A 296 2.52 -16.16 23.78
N GLU A 297 3.14 -15.54 24.80
CA GLU A 297 2.42 -14.96 25.95
C GLU A 297 1.36 -13.95 25.55
N HIS A 298 1.66 -13.14 24.53
CA HIS A 298 0.75 -12.15 23.96
C HIS A 298 0.73 -12.25 22.44
N ILE A 299 -0.42 -12.67 21.89
CA ILE A 299 -0.64 -12.64 20.44
C ILE A 299 -1.31 -11.30 20.10
N ALA A 300 -0.55 -10.38 19.53
CA ALA A 300 -1.05 -9.13 18.99
C ALA A 300 -0.68 -9.02 17.50
N PRO A 301 -1.54 -8.41 16.66
CA PRO A 301 -1.18 -8.14 15.29
C PRO A 301 -0.12 -7.03 15.23
N VAL A 302 0.61 -6.97 14.12
CA VAL A 302 1.53 -5.87 13.82
C VAL A 302 0.81 -4.52 14.00
N TRP A 303 1.53 -3.49 14.45
CA TRP A 303 1.01 -2.20 14.92
C TRP A 303 -0.05 -1.56 14.00
N TYR A 304 0.08 -1.67 12.69
CA TYR A 304 -0.87 -1.07 11.74
C TYR A 304 -2.23 -1.77 11.67
N TYR A 305 -2.37 -2.98 12.23
CA TYR A 305 -3.66 -3.66 12.42
C TYR A 305 -4.25 -3.45 13.82
N THR A 306 -3.49 -2.92 14.77
CA THR A 306 -3.92 -2.74 16.16
C THR A 306 -5.23 -1.96 16.30
N PRO A 307 -5.49 -0.87 15.55
CA PRO A 307 -6.78 -0.18 15.62
C PRO A 307 -7.97 -1.08 15.26
N TYR A 308 -7.84 -1.88 14.23
CA TYR A 308 -8.89 -2.83 13.80
C TYR A 308 -9.07 -3.98 14.79
N TYR A 309 -7.98 -4.47 15.33
CA TYR A 309 -8.00 -5.48 16.40
C TYR A 309 -8.67 -4.95 17.67
N ALA A 310 -8.42 -3.72 18.06
CA ALA A 310 -9.10 -3.08 19.18
C ALA A 310 -10.62 -2.99 18.96
N MET A 311 -11.05 -2.60 17.76
CA MET A 311 -12.46 -2.57 17.38
C MET A 311 -13.11 -3.95 17.42
N LEU A 312 -12.43 -4.99 16.91
CA LEU A 312 -12.87 -6.37 17.00
C LEU A 312 -13.07 -6.81 18.46
N ARG A 313 -12.12 -6.46 19.34
CA ARG A 313 -12.16 -6.82 20.76
C ARG A 313 -13.20 -6.04 21.56
N ALA A 314 -13.69 -4.91 21.07
CA ALA A 314 -14.71 -4.09 21.73
C ALA A 314 -16.08 -4.79 21.78
N ALA A 315 -16.40 -5.70 20.85
CA ALA A 315 -17.61 -6.48 20.88
C ALA A 315 -17.47 -7.67 21.84
N THR A 316 -18.09 -7.57 23.02
CA THR A 316 -17.93 -8.56 24.13
C THR A 316 -19.21 -9.34 24.44
N PHE A 317 -20.32 -9.05 23.79
CA PHE A 317 -21.62 -9.67 24.07
C PHE A 317 -22.23 -10.31 22.81
N PRO A 318 -22.92 -11.43 22.96
CA PRO A 318 -23.69 -12.04 21.87
C PRO A 318 -24.95 -11.20 21.60
N LEU A 319 -25.37 -11.14 20.32
CA LEU A 319 -26.55 -10.41 19.92
C LEU A 319 -27.28 -11.19 18.82
N PHE A 320 -28.60 -11.21 18.81
CA PHE A 320 -29.44 -11.91 17.82
C PHE A 320 -29.09 -13.40 17.62
N GLY A 321 -28.63 -14.08 18.67
CA GLY A 321 -28.25 -15.50 18.61
C GLY A 321 -26.88 -15.76 17.95
N LEU A 322 -26.10 -14.72 17.65
CA LEU A 322 -24.77 -14.81 17.11
C LEU A 322 -23.72 -14.46 18.17
N ASP A 323 -22.57 -15.12 18.11
CA ASP A 323 -21.48 -14.93 19.06
C ASP A 323 -20.87 -13.52 19.03
N ALA A 324 -20.32 -13.09 20.17
CA ALA A 324 -19.55 -11.84 20.28
C ALA A 324 -18.43 -11.74 19.23
N LYS A 325 -17.78 -12.87 18.91
CA LYS A 325 -16.72 -12.95 17.88
C LYS A 325 -17.22 -12.54 16.49
N PHE A 326 -18.43 -12.95 16.12
CA PHE A 326 -19.06 -12.51 14.86
C PHE A 326 -19.28 -11.00 14.85
N TRP A 327 -19.83 -10.46 15.93
CA TRP A 327 -20.07 -9.01 16.02
C TRP A 327 -18.77 -8.20 16.04
N GLY A 328 -17.73 -8.74 16.67
CA GLY A 328 -16.38 -8.17 16.58
C GLY A 328 -15.88 -8.10 15.14
N LEU A 329 -16.07 -9.15 14.36
CA LEU A 329 -15.74 -9.18 12.93
C LEU A 329 -16.55 -8.13 12.15
N VAL A 330 -17.85 -7.99 12.43
CA VAL A 330 -18.72 -6.98 11.80
C VAL A 330 -18.23 -5.57 12.13
N VAL A 331 -17.92 -5.27 13.39
CA VAL A 331 -17.42 -3.95 13.82
C VAL A 331 -16.07 -3.63 13.15
N MET A 332 -15.18 -4.60 13.10
CA MET A 332 -13.89 -4.45 12.41
C MET A 332 -14.07 -4.20 10.91
N ALA A 333 -14.93 -4.97 10.25
CA ALA A 333 -15.25 -4.79 8.82
C ALA A 333 -15.91 -3.42 8.56
N ALA A 334 -16.82 -2.99 9.44
CA ALA A 334 -17.46 -1.69 9.35
C ALA A 334 -16.46 -0.54 9.39
N ALA A 335 -15.37 -0.65 10.17
CA ALA A 335 -14.32 0.36 10.22
C ALA A 335 -13.61 0.58 8.86
N VAL A 336 -13.60 -0.42 7.99
CA VAL A 336 -13.08 -0.32 6.63
C VAL A 336 -14.17 0.10 5.65
N VAL A 337 -15.40 -0.43 5.80
CA VAL A 337 -16.52 -0.19 4.87
C VAL A 337 -17.13 1.20 5.04
N ILE A 338 -17.22 1.74 6.27
CA ILE A 338 -17.80 3.07 6.52
C ILE A 338 -17.07 4.17 5.74
N PRO A 339 -15.74 4.26 5.72
CA PRO A 339 -15.04 5.24 4.88
C PRO A 339 -15.34 5.08 3.38
N VAL A 340 -15.60 3.86 2.90
CA VAL A 340 -15.99 3.60 1.50
C VAL A 340 -17.37 4.20 1.21
N SER A 341 -18.33 3.96 2.10
CA SER A 341 -19.72 4.41 1.92
C SER A 341 -19.91 5.90 2.17
N TYR A 342 -18.95 6.57 2.82
CA TYR A 342 -19.04 7.98 3.20
C TYR A 342 -19.21 8.92 2.00
N THR A 343 -18.71 8.55 0.83
CA THR A 343 -18.89 9.30 -0.42
C THR A 343 -20.35 9.44 -0.84
N HIS A 344 -21.23 8.49 -0.44
CA HIS A 344 -22.63 8.44 -0.81
C HIS A 344 -23.56 8.83 0.32
N LEU A 345 -23.08 8.86 1.57
CA LEU A 345 -23.87 9.22 2.75
C LEU A 345 -23.92 10.74 3.00
N THR A 346 -23.02 11.51 2.41
CA THR A 346 -23.15 12.97 2.41
C THR A 346 -24.23 13.34 1.41
N LEU A 347 -25.47 13.47 1.88
CA LEU A 347 -26.54 14.16 1.16
C LEU A 347 -25.97 15.48 0.60
N PRO A 348 -26.32 15.86 -0.65
CA PRO A 348 -25.96 17.16 -1.14
C PRO A 348 -26.60 18.17 -0.19
N THR A 349 -25.80 18.76 0.68
CA THR A 349 -26.17 19.99 1.33
C THR A 349 -26.23 21.02 0.21
N THR A 350 -27.41 21.22 -0.33
CA THR A 350 -27.75 22.38 -1.16
C THR A 350 -27.53 23.61 -0.27
N TYR A 351 -26.30 24.11 -0.26
CA TYR A 351 -26.12 25.52 0.08
C TYR A 351 -26.54 26.32 -1.14
N THR A 352 -27.85 26.59 -1.23
CA THR A 352 -28.34 27.76 -1.93
C THR A 352 -27.97 28.99 -1.07
N VAL A 353 -26.95 29.70 -1.48
CA VAL A 353 -26.81 31.13 -1.21
C VAL A 353 -26.55 31.80 -2.52
#